data_e1ab69f38f28b0dcdc24452ae878282e
#
_entry.id   e1ab69f38f28b0dcdc24452ae878282e
#
_cell.length_a   1.000
_cell.length_b   1.000
_cell.length_c   1.000
_cell.angle_alpha   90.00
_cell.angle_beta   90.00
_cell.angle_gamma   90.00
#
_symmetry.space_group_name_H-M   'P 1'
#
loop_
_entity.id
_entity.type
_entity.pdbx_description
1 polymer ?
#
loop_
_entity_poly.entity_id
_entity_poly.type
_entity_poly.pdbx_seq_one_letter_code
_entity_poly.pdbx_strand_id
1 'polypeptide(L)'
;MGSDPGKTVISWSTGDGSPGTIYVSVNDRQLRYPAKDLEALRQMISKHGFLAGLSMAIKEFQYRKEALKLSPLFLPYAKGPIPFQKISEILAANELCLNFSNVWADDCPGSALTAHVRLRDFEGPMCRTCYLTGHTDEIEEFYDIGKEIDTYRTTEELVDKARFYLEHADAAERLRERGFARARRDHTWVRRFAELFSKIGLSSRS
;
A
#
# COMPACT_ATOMS: atom_id res chain seq x y z
N MET A 1 -12.89 18.94 7.52
CA MET A 1 -12.94 17.55 7.01
C MET A 1 -11.77 17.39 6.08
N GLY A 2 -10.67 16.87 6.59
CA GLY A 2 -9.43 16.71 5.83
C GLY A 2 -9.52 15.51 4.92
N SER A 3 -9.36 15.72 3.61
CA SER A 3 -9.09 14.65 2.67
C SER A 3 -7.74 14.02 3.03
N ASP A 4 -7.73 12.72 3.25
CA ASP A 4 -6.49 11.96 3.43
C ASP A 4 -5.68 12.06 2.11
N PRO A 5 -4.52 12.74 2.10
CA PRO A 5 -3.83 13.10 0.86
C PRO A 5 -2.99 11.97 0.25
N GLY A 6 -3.12 10.72 0.71
CA GLY A 6 -2.16 9.67 0.42
C GLY A 6 -2.54 8.62 -0.63
N LYS A 7 -3.57 8.84 -1.47
CA LYS A 7 -4.06 7.79 -2.38
C LYS A 7 -4.01 8.24 -3.84
N THR A 8 -3.13 7.65 -4.60
CA THR A 8 -3.04 7.83 -6.05
C THR A 8 -3.63 6.62 -6.76
N VAL A 9 -4.53 6.88 -7.70
CA VAL A 9 -5.10 5.87 -8.60
C VAL A 9 -4.35 5.90 -9.92
N ILE A 10 -3.89 4.76 -10.37
CA ILE A 10 -3.30 4.60 -11.70
C ILE A 10 -4.26 3.76 -12.53
N SER A 11 -4.70 4.28 -13.68
CA SER A 11 -5.50 3.53 -14.65
C SER A 11 -4.70 3.27 -15.91
N TRP A 12 -4.84 2.09 -16.50
CA TRP A 12 -4.29 1.76 -17.80
C TRP A 12 -5.41 1.19 -18.71
N SER A 13 -5.14 1.07 -20.02
CA SER A 13 -5.96 0.29 -20.93
C SER A 13 -5.32 -1.08 -21.15
N THR A 14 -6.11 -2.14 -21.10
CA THR A 14 -5.73 -3.48 -21.52
C THR A 14 -5.58 -3.54 -23.04
N GLY A 15 -4.89 -4.55 -23.58
CA GLY A 15 -4.61 -4.68 -25.01
C GLY A 15 -5.86 -4.77 -25.92
N ASP A 16 -7.05 -4.98 -25.36
CA ASP A 16 -8.37 -4.96 -26.02
C ASP A 16 -9.07 -3.59 -25.97
N GLY A 17 -8.40 -2.57 -25.38
CA GLY A 17 -8.94 -1.22 -25.26
C GLY A 17 -9.87 -1.00 -24.07
N SER A 18 -10.11 -2.03 -23.23
CA SER A 18 -10.88 -1.84 -22.01
C SER A 18 -10.04 -1.10 -20.95
N PRO A 19 -10.65 -0.18 -20.15
CA PRO A 19 -9.92 0.54 -19.13
C PRO A 19 -9.66 -0.37 -17.94
N GLY A 20 -8.41 -0.81 -17.77
CA GLY A 20 -7.94 -1.39 -16.52
C GLY A 20 -7.56 -0.30 -15.52
N THR A 21 -7.86 -0.48 -14.25
CA THR A 21 -7.49 0.48 -13.22
C THR A 21 -6.63 -0.20 -12.15
N ILE A 22 -5.39 0.26 -12.00
CA ILE A 22 -4.53 -0.15 -10.89
C ILE A 22 -4.57 0.94 -9.83
N TYR A 23 -4.88 0.55 -8.61
CA TYR A 23 -4.73 1.42 -7.46
C TYR A 23 -3.34 1.26 -6.86
N VAL A 24 -2.56 2.33 -6.91
CA VAL A 24 -1.31 2.43 -6.17
C VAL A 24 -1.56 3.34 -4.99
N SER A 25 -1.53 2.78 -3.79
CA SER A 25 -1.48 3.60 -2.57
C SER A 25 -0.04 4.10 -2.42
N VAL A 26 0.23 5.27 -2.97
CA VAL A 26 1.51 5.95 -2.74
C VAL A 26 1.33 6.86 -1.55
N ASN A 27 2.26 6.81 -0.59
CA ASN A 27 2.26 7.77 0.50
C ASN A 27 2.53 9.16 -0.07
N ASP A 28 1.55 10.05 -0.02
CA ASP A 28 1.53 11.38 -0.65
C ASP A 28 2.71 12.28 -0.22
N ARG A 29 3.28 12.04 0.95
CA ARG A 29 4.50 12.72 1.41
C ARG A 29 5.68 12.51 0.48
N GLN A 30 5.70 11.44 -0.32
CA GLN A 30 6.80 11.12 -1.22
C GLN A 30 6.72 11.85 -2.56
N LEU A 31 5.53 12.27 -2.99
CA LEU A 31 5.33 12.93 -4.29
C LEU A 31 5.28 14.47 -4.22
N ARG A 32 5.08 15.06 -3.05
CA ARG A 32 4.74 16.49 -2.90
C ARG A 32 5.88 17.44 -2.60
N TYR A 33 7.13 17.09 -2.75
CA TYR A 33 8.17 18.04 -2.37
C TYR A 33 8.98 18.60 -3.52
N PRO A 34 8.83 19.91 -3.80
CA PRO A 34 10.01 20.76 -3.90
C PRO A 34 10.36 21.15 -2.47
N ALA A 35 11.38 20.55 -1.89
CA ALA A 35 11.83 20.91 -0.58
C ALA A 35 12.35 22.34 -0.56
N LYS A 36 11.91 23.10 0.41
CA LYS A 36 12.66 24.25 0.92
C LYS A 36 13.71 23.68 1.88
N ASP A 37 14.81 23.27 1.31
CA ASP A 37 15.64 22.16 1.78
C ASP A 37 16.55 22.47 2.96
N LEU A 38 16.75 23.73 3.30
CA LEU A 38 17.59 24.10 4.43
C LEU A 38 16.95 23.76 5.79
N GLU A 39 15.63 23.82 5.88
CA GLU A 39 14.94 23.52 7.14
C GLU A 39 14.86 22.01 7.39
N ALA A 40 14.59 21.24 6.35
CA ALA A 40 14.64 19.79 6.41
C ALA A 40 16.06 19.28 6.75
N LEU A 41 17.07 19.85 6.12
CA LEU A 41 18.47 19.54 6.44
C LEU A 41 18.83 19.90 7.90
N ARG A 42 18.40 21.06 8.39
CA ARG A 42 18.59 21.44 9.79
C ARG A 42 17.90 20.48 10.75
N GLN A 43 16.69 20.08 10.45
CA GLN A 43 15.95 19.11 11.28
C GLN A 43 16.62 17.75 11.28
N MET A 44 17.10 17.24 10.14
CA MET A 44 17.87 16.00 10.06
C MET A 44 19.16 16.06 10.86
N ILE A 45 19.92 17.15 10.71
CA ILE A 45 21.16 17.35 11.49
C ILE A 45 20.87 17.46 12.99
N SER A 46 19.82 18.17 13.39
CA SER A 46 19.41 18.32 14.78
C SER A 46 19.00 17.00 15.41
N LYS A 47 18.27 16.15 14.65
CA LYS A 47 17.73 14.88 15.13
C LYS A 47 18.79 13.76 15.17
N HIS A 48 19.68 13.71 14.21
CA HIS A 48 20.58 12.58 13.97
C HIS A 48 22.07 12.91 14.10
N GLY A 49 22.42 14.16 14.36
CA GLY A 49 23.80 14.66 14.37
C GLY A 49 24.30 15.03 12.96
N PHE A 50 25.41 15.76 12.91
CA PHE A 50 25.88 16.39 11.66
C PHE A 50 26.18 15.40 10.54
N LEU A 51 27.00 14.36 10.80
CA LEU A 51 27.42 13.39 9.79
C LEU A 51 26.24 12.51 9.31
N ALA A 52 25.42 12.00 10.24
CA ALA A 52 24.27 11.17 9.90
C ALA A 52 23.20 12.00 9.18
N GLY A 53 22.87 13.19 9.67
CA GLY A 53 21.90 14.07 9.05
C GLY A 53 22.29 14.51 7.64
N LEU A 54 23.57 14.79 7.39
CA LEU A 54 24.07 15.10 6.07
C LEU A 54 23.99 13.88 5.13
N SER A 55 24.37 12.69 5.59
CA SER A 55 24.26 11.45 4.82
C SER A 55 22.81 11.16 4.44
N MET A 56 21.86 11.34 5.37
CA MET A 56 20.43 11.18 5.11
C MET A 56 19.92 12.18 4.09
N ALA A 57 20.32 13.44 4.18
CA ALA A 57 19.94 14.48 3.23
C ALA A 57 20.43 14.18 1.81
N ILE A 58 21.67 13.66 1.67
CA ILE A 58 22.20 13.23 0.37
C ILE A 58 21.36 12.08 -0.22
N LYS A 59 21.04 11.06 0.58
CA LYS A 59 20.20 9.92 0.15
C LYS A 59 18.82 10.40 -0.27
N GLU A 60 18.20 11.26 0.51
CA GLU A 60 16.90 11.84 0.18
C GLU A 60 16.94 12.63 -1.13
N PHE A 61 17.98 13.45 -1.34
CA PHE A 61 18.16 14.20 -2.59
C PHE A 61 18.31 13.27 -3.79
N GLN A 62 19.12 12.21 -3.68
CA GLN A 62 19.30 11.23 -4.74
C GLN A 62 17.98 10.51 -5.07
N TYR A 63 17.25 10.08 -4.03
CA TYR A 63 15.95 9.43 -4.18
C TYR A 63 14.93 10.34 -4.90
N ARG A 64 14.85 11.60 -4.49
CA ARG A 64 13.95 12.60 -5.12
C ARG A 64 14.30 12.83 -6.58
N LYS A 65 15.58 12.89 -6.90
CA LYS A 65 16.03 13.06 -8.29
C LYS A 65 15.58 11.89 -9.17
N GLU A 66 15.65 10.66 -8.67
CA GLU A 66 15.18 9.48 -9.40
C GLU A 66 13.63 9.46 -9.47
N ALA A 67 12.93 9.77 -8.40
CA ALA A 67 11.47 9.84 -8.38
C ALA A 67 10.94 10.89 -9.39
N LEU A 68 11.60 12.04 -9.52
CA LEU A 68 11.26 13.07 -10.50
C LEU A 68 11.43 12.60 -11.95
N LYS A 69 12.39 11.73 -12.24
CA LYS A 69 12.56 11.15 -13.59
C LYS A 69 11.43 10.18 -13.94
N LEU A 70 10.92 9.43 -12.95
CA LEU A 70 9.87 8.44 -13.14
C LEU A 70 8.46 9.07 -13.11
N SER A 71 8.29 10.19 -12.42
CA SER A 71 7.00 10.87 -12.26
C SER A 71 6.26 11.13 -13.60
N PRO A 72 6.90 11.60 -14.69
CA PRO A 72 6.21 11.81 -15.96
C PRO A 72 5.60 10.53 -16.56
N LEU A 73 6.13 9.34 -16.23
CA LEU A 73 5.61 8.06 -16.70
C LEU A 73 4.29 7.70 -16.02
N PHE A 74 4.10 8.10 -14.77
CA PHE A 74 2.92 7.75 -13.97
C PHE A 74 1.85 8.86 -13.93
N LEU A 75 2.25 10.12 -14.08
CA LEU A 75 1.32 11.25 -14.01
C LEU A 75 0.10 11.15 -14.94
N PRO A 76 0.21 10.65 -16.20
CA PRO A 76 -0.94 10.52 -17.09
C PRO A 76 -2.03 9.58 -16.52
N TYR A 77 -1.64 8.64 -15.67
CA TYR A 77 -2.53 7.64 -15.08
C TYR A 77 -3.02 8.02 -13.67
N ALA A 78 -2.43 9.06 -13.07
CA ALA A 78 -2.78 9.50 -11.73
C ALA A 78 -4.14 10.21 -11.73
N LYS A 79 -5.11 9.68 -11.01
CA LYS A 79 -6.47 10.25 -10.87
C LYS A 79 -6.62 11.18 -9.68
N GLY A 80 -5.55 11.38 -8.91
CA GLY A 80 -5.56 12.20 -7.70
C GLY A 80 -6.17 11.52 -6.48
N PRO A 81 -6.39 12.28 -5.39
CA PRO A 81 -6.91 11.77 -4.13
C PRO A 81 -8.33 11.22 -4.27
N ILE A 82 -8.59 10.08 -3.67
CA ILE A 82 -9.91 9.47 -3.62
C ILE A 82 -10.58 9.84 -2.30
N PRO A 83 -11.83 10.36 -2.31
CA PRO A 83 -12.60 10.54 -1.08
C PRO A 83 -12.76 9.21 -0.34
N PHE A 84 -12.63 9.23 0.98
CA PHE A 84 -12.71 8.03 1.82
C PHE A 84 -13.96 7.18 1.54
N GLN A 85 -15.12 7.85 1.36
CA GLN A 85 -16.41 7.22 1.10
C GLN A 85 -16.47 6.42 -0.22
N LYS A 86 -15.59 6.73 -1.19
CA LYS A 86 -15.53 6.07 -2.49
C LYS A 86 -14.48 4.96 -2.58
N ILE A 87 -13.68 4.77 -1.55
CA ILE A 87 -12.57 3.81 -1.60
C ILE A 87 -13.07 2.39 -1.83
N SER A 88 -14.10 1.96 -1.08
CA SER A 88 -14.64 0.61 -1.20
C SER A 88 -15.23 0.34 -2.58
N GLU A 89 -15.96 1.29 -3.15
CA GLU A 89 -16.53 1.18 -4.50
C GLU A 89 -15.43 1.04 -5.54
N ILE A 90 -14.40 1.88 -5.42
CA ILE A 90 -13.28 1.89 -6.35
C ILE A 90 -12.46 0.60 -6.22
N LEU A 91 -12.16 0.12 -5.01
CA LEU A 91 -11.46 -1.14 -4.82
C LEU A 91 -12.25 -2.33 -5.37
N ALA A 92 -13.56 -2.36 -5.16
CA ALA A 92 -14.43 -3.40 -5.66
C ALA A 92 -14.58 -3.41 -7.20
N ALA A 93 -14.49 -2.24 -7.83
CA ALA A 93 -14.66 -2.08 -9.28
C ALA A 93 -13.41 -2.42 -10.09
N ASN A 94 -12.29 -2.74 -9.44
CA ASN A 94 -11.02 -2.98 -10.13
C ASN A 94 -10.64 -4.46 -10.14
N GLU A 95 -9.99 -4.87 -11.22
CA GLU A 95 -9.55 -6.25 -11.40
C GLU A 95 -8.45 -6.64 -10.43
N LEU A 96 -7.54 -5.71 -10.13
CA LEU A 96 -6.38 -5.92 -9.27
C LEU A 96 -6.13 -4.69 -8.40
N CYS A 97 -5.79 -4.90 -7.14
CA CYS A 97 -5.31 -3.86 -6.24
C CYS A 97 -3.87 -4.14 -5.82
N LEU A 98 -2.98 -3.21 -6.13
CA LEU A 98 -1.58 -3.25 -5.70
C LEU A 98 -1.38 -2.39 -4.46
N ASN A 99 -0.70 -2.93 -3.47
CA ASN A 99 -0.30 -2.20 -2.27
C ASN A 99 1.21 -2.25 -2.06
N PHE A 100 1.78 -1.11 -1.72
CA PHE A 100 3.19 -0.96 -1.37
C PHE A 100 3.28 -0.67 0.14
N SER A 101 3.53 -1.71 0.92
CA SER A 101 3.47 -1.66 2.39
C SER A 101 4.75 -1.12 3.04
N ASN A 102 5.83 -0.99 2.28
CA ASN A 102 7.11 -0.58 2.83
C ASN A 102 7.11 0.87 3.28
N VAL A 103 7.77 1.13 4.40
CA VAL A 103 8.07 2.47 4.91
C VAL A 103 9.56 2.66 5.03
N TRP A 104 10.00 3.90 5.03
CA TRP A 104 11.38 4.23 5.34
C TRP A 104 11.65 4.01 6.82
N ALA A 105 12.68 3.24 7.16
CA ALA A 105 13.02 2.88 8.55
C ALA A 105 13.19 4.10 9.46
N ASP A 106 13.75 5.19 8.95
CA ASP A 106 14.02 6.42 9.68
C ASP A 106 13.09 7.58 9.28
N ASP A 107 11.93 7.28 8.69
CA ASP A 107 11.06 8.29 8.05
C ASP A 107 11.79 9.16 7.00
N CYS A 108 12.94 8.71 6.54
CA CYS A 108 13.80 9.42 5.60
C CYS A 108 13.80 8.72 4.23
N PRO A 109 13.34 9.37 3.17
CA PRO A 109 13.41 8.85 1.81
C PRO A 109 14.85 8.44 1.43
N GLY A 110 15.00 7.20 0.92
CA GLY A 110 16.31 6.62 0.60
C GLY A 110 17.00 5.86 1.74
N SER A 111 16.43 5.82 2.94
CA SER A 111 16.86 4.90 4.00
C SER A 111 16.44 3.44 3.71
N ALA A 112 16.74 2.51 4.61
CA ALA A 112 16.29 1.14 4.49
C ALA A 112 14.76 1.08 4.50
N LEU A 113 14.18 0.19 3.69
CA LEU A 113 12.75 -0.07 3.69
C LEU A 113 12.40 -1.11 4.75
N THR A 114 11.42 -0.81 5.56
CA THR A 114 10.82 -1.74 6.52
C THR A 114 9.44 -2.13 6.03
N ALA A 115 9.26 -3.42 5.81
CA ALA A 115 7.95 -3.98 5.50
C ALA A 115 7.12 -4.08 6.78
N HIS A 116 5.83 -3.81 6.70
CA HIS A 116 4.89 -4.01 7.82
C HIS A 116 3.45 -4.14 7.32
N VAL A 117 2.64 -4.79 8.12
CA VAL A 117 1.19 -4.94 7.86
C VAL A 117 0.48 -3.60 8.10
N ARG A 118 -0.39 -3.21 7.19
CA ARG A 118 -1.18 -1.99 7.24
C ARG A 118 -2.67 -2.27 7.26
N LEU A 119 -3.44 -1.27 7.65
CA LEU A 119 -4.91 -1.35 7.59
C LEU A 119 -5.42 -1.70 6.18
N ARG A 120 -4.71 -1.27 5.14
CA ARG A 120 -5.04 -1.58 3.74
C ARG A 120 -5.02 -3.08 3.44
N ASP A 121 -4.16 -3.84 4.12
CA ASP A 121 -4.08 -5.30 3.95
C ASP A 121 -5.35 -6.02 4.45
N PHE A 122 -6.17 -5.33 5.23
CA PHE A 122 -7.50 -5.80 5.65
C PHE A 122 -8.63 -5.15 4.83
N GLU A 123 -8.55 -3.86 4.57
CA GLU A 123 -9.57 -3.12 3.81
C GLU A 123 -9.66 -3.59 2.35
N GLY A 124 -8.52 -3.88 1.69
CA GLY A 124 -8.49 -4.36 0.32
C GLY A 124 -9.29 -5.64 0.15
N PRO A 125 -8.94 -6.74 0.83
CA PRO A 125 -9.72 -7.97 0.78
C PRO A 125 -11.19 -7.80 1.21
N MET A 126 -11.50 -6.94 2.19
CA MET A 126 -12.89 -6.63 2.59
C MET A 126 -13.70 -5.97 1.47
N CYS A 127 -13.06 -5.33 0.51
CA CYS A 127 -13.70 -4.77 -0.67
C CYS A 127 -13.83 -5.78 -1.82
N ARG A 128 -13.53 -7.05 -1.59
CA ARG A 128 -13.58 -8.12 -2.61
C ARG A 128 -12.73 -7.81 -3.84
N THR A 129 -11.51 -7.34 -3.62
CA THR A 129 -10.54 -7.09 -4.69
C THR A 129 -9.49 -8.20 -4.77
N CYS A 130 -8.96 -8.48 -5.96
CA CYS A 130 -7.75 -9.27 -6.11
C CYS A 130 -6.58 -8.45 -5.55
N TYR A 131 -6.09 -8.86 -4.37
CA TYR A 131 -5.19 -8.04 -3.57
C TYR A 131 -3.77 -8.57 -3.59
N LEU A 132 -2.84 -7.73 -4.07
CA LEU A 132 -1.41 -8.03 -4.18
C LEU A 132 -0.61 -6.99 -3.39
N THR A 133 0.11 -7.42 -2.37
CA THR A 133 0.83 -6.55 -1.44
C THR A 133 2.30 -6.94 -1.27
N GLY A 134 3.14 -6.02 -0.81
CA GLY A 134 4.50 -6.33 -0.41
C GLY A 134 4.53 -7.37 0.71
N HIS A 135 5.40 -8.38 0.57
CA HIS A 135 5.49 -9.46 1.56
C HIS A 135 6.04 -8.96 2.88
N THR A 136 5.45 -9.42 3.97
CA THR A 136 5.97 -9.35 5.33
C THR A 136 5.73 -10.71 5.99
N ASP A 137 6.59 -11.14 6.90
CA ASP A 137 6.39 -12.41 7.59
C ASP A 137 5.11 -12.38 8.45
N GLU A 138 4.77 -11.20 8.99
CA GLU A 138 3.56 -10.98 9.78
C GLU A 138 2.25 -11.20 9.00
N ILE A 139 2.25 -10.99 7.66
CA ILE A 139 1.02 -11.11 6.87
C ILE A 139 0.51 -12.55 6.81
N GLU A 140 1.39 -13.52 6.97
CA GLU A 140 1.07 -14.95 6.98
C GLU A 140 0.25 -15.36 8.22
N GLU A 141 0.31 -14.56 9.30
CA GLU A 141 -0.56 -14.77 10.47
C GLU A 141 -2.04 -14.46 10.17
N PHE A 142 -2.29 -13.64 9.16
CA PHE A 142 -3.61 -13.13 8.84
C PHE A 142 -4.24 -13.81 7.63
N TYR A 143 -3.43 -14.22 6.66
CA TYR A 143 -3.90 -14.75 5.38
C TYR A 143 -3.07 -15.93 4.89
N ASP A 144 -3.72 -16.84 4.17
CA ASP A 144 -3.07 -17.91 3.40
C ASP A 144 -2.60 -17.30 2.06
N ILE A 145 -1.29 -17.10 1.94
CA ILE A 145 -0.68 -16.42 0.78
C ILE A 145 -0.84 -17.27 -0.49
N GLY A 146 -1.20 -16.62 -1.59
CA GLY A 146 -1.50 -17.25 -2.88
C GLY A 146 -2.90 -17.87 -2.96
N LYS A 147 -3.67 -17.85 -1.87
CA LYS A 147 -5.05 -18.36 -1.83
C LYS A 147 -6.09 -17.32 -1.41
N GLU A 148 -5.79 -16.49 -0.41
CA GLU A 148 -6.67 -15.48 0.14
C GLU A 148 -6.26 -14.06 -0.27
N ILE A 149 -4.97 -13.81 -0.26
CA ILE A 149 -4.27 -12.67 -0.86
C ILE A 149 -3.01 -13.18 -1.53
N ASP A 150 -2.33 -12.33 -2.30
CA ASP A 150 -1.00 -12.68 -2.76
C ASP A 150 0.01 -11.58 -2.44
N THR A 151 1.28 -11.96 -2.36
CA THR A 151 2.38 -11.07 -1.98
C THR A 151 3.50 -11.11 -2.99
N TYR A 152 4.35 -10.08 -2.99
CA TYR A 152 5.56 -10.02 -3.80
C TYR A 152 6.73 -9.52 -2.95
N ARG A 153 7.93 -9.99 -3.27
CA ARG A 153 9.20 -9.61 -2.61
C ARG A 153 10.05 -8.71 -3.51
N THR A 154 9.93 -8.84 -4.83
CA THR A 154 10.66 -8.05 -5.82
C THR A 154 9.73 -7.39 -6.82
N THR A 155 10.26 -6.41 -7.56
CA THR A 155 9.50 -5.74 -8.63
C THR A 155 9.16 -6.70 -9.77
N GLU A 156 10.06 -7.61 -10.09
CA GLU A 156 9.86 -8.63 -11.12
C GLU A 156 8.71 -9.55 -10.73
N GLU A 157 8.70 -10.04 -9.50
CA GLU A 157 7.62 -10.88 -8.97
C GLU A 157 6.28 -10.12 -8.96
N LEU A 158 6.29 -8.84 -8.60
CA LEU A 158 5.10 -7.99 -8.67
C LEU A 158 4.53 -7.94 -10.10
N VAL A 159 5.39 -7.70 -11.08
CA VAL A 159 4.97 -7.59 -12.50
C VAL A 159 4.43 -8.92 -13.01
N ASP A 160 5.11 -10.02 -12.71
CA ASP A 160 4.71 -11.36 -13.13
C ASP A 160 3.36 -11.77 -12.52
N LYS A 161 3.18 -11.57 -11.22
CA LYS A 161 1.92 -11.86 -10.53
C LYS A 161 0.78 -10.95 -10.98
N ALA A 162 1.04 -9.65 -11.15
CA ALA A 162 0.04 -8.73 -11.66
C ALA A 162 -0.45 -9.15 -13.06
N ARG A 163 0.48 -9.49 -13.95
CA ARG A 163 0.16 -9.99 -15.29
C ARG A 163 -0.61 -11.30 -15.23
N PHE A 164 -0.17 -12.23 -14.38
CA PHE A 164 -0.85 -13.51 -14.20
C PHE A 164 -2.32 -13.32 -13.82
N TYR A 165 -2.63 -12.49 -12.82
CA TYR A 165 -4.02 -12.28 -12.38
C TYR A 165 -4.87 -11.51 -13.39
N LEU A 166 -4.27 -10.66 -14.21
CA LEU A 166 -4.98 -9.96 -15.30
C LEU A 166 -5.30 -10.90 -16.47
N GLU A 167 -4.45 -11.89 -16.73
CA GLU A 167 -4.64 -12.88 -17.79
C GLU A 167 -5.49 -14.08 -17.35
N HIS A 168 -5.63 -14.33 -16.04
CA HIS A 168 -6.33 -15.48 -15.47
C HIS A 168 -7.46 -15.03 -14.53
N ALA A 169 -8.55 -14.57 -15.12
CA ALA A 169 -9.72 -14.04 -14.39
C ALA A 169 -10.26 -15.02 -13.32
N ASP A 170 -10.26 -16.32 -13.61
CA ASP A 170 -10.67 -17.35 -12.65
C ASP A 170 -9.79 -17.42 -11.41
N ALA A 171 -8.48 -17.25 -11.57
CA ALA A 171 -7.54 -17.24 -10.46
C ALA A 171 -7.74 -15.97 -9.61
N ALA A 172 -7.89 -14.83 -10.27
CA ALA A 172 -8.18 -13.56 -9.61
C ALA A 172 -9.50 -13.61 -8.83
N GLU A 173 -10.57 -14.19 -9.40
CA GLU A 173 -11.86 -14.29 -8.71
C GLU A 173 -11.79 -15.24 -7.50
N ARG A 174 -11.11 -16.38 -7.60
CA ARG A 174 -10.88 -17.26 -6.46
C ARG A 174 -10.14 -16.54 -5.32
N LEU A 175 -9.14 -15.73 -5.65
CA LEU A 175 -8.40 -14.94 -4.66
C LEU A 175 -9.31 -13.91 -3.98
N ARG A 176 -10.12 -13.18 -4.76
CA ARG A 176 -11.10 -12.20 -4.26
C ARG A 176 -12.08 -12.82 -3.28
N GLU A 177 -12.68 -13.94 -3.66
CA GLU A 177 -13.71 -14.59 -2.85
C GLU A 177 -13.16 -15.10 -1.52
N ARG A 178 -12.02 -15.78 -1.56
CA ARG A 178 -11.38 -16.33 -0.36
C ARG A 178 -10.85 -15.22 0.56
N GLY A 179 -10.18 -14.22 0.00
CA GLY A 179 -9.70 -13.07 0.76
C GLY A 179 -10.83 -12.31 1.43
N PHE A 180 -11.93 -12.07 0.71
CA PHE A 180 -13.13 -11.46 1.26
C PHE A 180 -13.76 -12.28 2.39
N ALA A 181 -13.91 -13.58 2.20
CA ALA A 181 -14.46 -14.48 3.21
C ALA A 181 -13.58 -14.48 4.47
N ARG A 182 -12.26 -14.58 4.31
CA ARG A 182 -11.29 -14.51 5.42
C ARG A 182 -11.37 -13.20 6.16
N ALA A 183 -11.28 -12.08 5.44
CA ALA A 183 -11.29 -10.75 6.04
C ALA A 183 -12.59 -10.47 6.82
N ARG A 184 -13.74 -10.83 6.27
CA ARG A 184 -15.03 -10.70 6.97
C ARG A 184 -15.17 -11.58 8.20
N ARG A 185 -14.67 -12.79 8.14
CA ARG A 185 -14.75 -13.74 9.25
C ARG A 185 -13.87 -13.32 10.42
N ASP A 186 -12.63 -12.92 10.15
CA ASP A 186 -11.57 -12.82 11.17
C ASP A 186 -11.08 -11.39 11.42
N HIS A 187 -11.22 -10.47 10.44
CA HIS A 187 -10.52 -9.19 10.49
C HIS A 187 -11.42 -7.97 10.62
N THR A 188 -12.71 -8.14 10.89
CA THR A 188 -13.60 -7.02 11.23
C THR A 188 -13.23 -6.40 12.57
N TRP A 189 -13.48 -5.09 12.73
CA TRP A 189 -13.27 -4.40 14.00
C TRP A 189 -13.98 -5.09 15.17
N VAL A 190 -15.19 -5.58 14.95
CA VAL A 190 -15.94 -6.31 15.97
C VAL A 190 -15.18 -7.54 16.44
N ARG A 191 -14.65 -8.35 15.52
CA ARG A 191 -13.84 -9.54 15.85
C ARG A 191 -12.54 -9.16 16.55
N ARG A 192 -11.82 -8.19 16.04
CA ARG A 192 -10.55 -7.73 16.61
C ARG A 192 -10.72 -7.19 18.02
N PHE A 193 -11.75 -6.37 18.27
CA PHE A 193 -12.03 -5.88 19.61
C PHE A 193 -12.52 -6.99 20.54
N ALA A 194 -13.35 -7.93 20.08
CA ALA A 194 -13.75 -9.07 20.89
C ALA A 194 -12.55 -9.92 21.33
N GLU A 195 -11.62 -10.19 20.42
CA GLU A 195 -10.38 -10.91 20.71
C GLU A 195 -9.50 -10.13 21.71
N LEU A 196 -9.29 -8.83 21.47
CA LEU A 196 -8.53 -7.96 22.36
C LEU A 196 -9.13 -7.97 23.77
N PHE A 197 -10.45 -7.72 23.89
CA PHE A 197 -11.11 -7.68 25.18
C PHE A 197 -11.08 -9.01 25.91
N SER A 198 -11.17 -10.12 25.17
CA SER A 198 -10.98 -11.45 25.74
C SER A 198 -9.56 -11.64 26.31
N LYS A 199 -8.54 -11.24 25.56
CA LYS A 199 -7.14 -11.36 25.98
C LYS A 199 -6.80 -10.53 27.23
N ILE A 200 -7.42 -9.36 27.40
CA ILE A 200 -7.21 -8.48 28.57
C ILE A 200 -8.24 -8.71 29.69
N GLY A 201 -9.07 -9.75 29.59
CA GLY A 201 -10.03 -10.12 30.64
C GLY A 201 -11.27 -9.23 30.71
N LEU A 202 -11.55 -8.42 29.68
CA LEU A 202 -12.72 -7.56 29.56
C LEU A 202 -13.84 -8.17 28.70
N SER A 203 -13.95 -9.50 28.65
CA SER A 203 -15.07 -10.13 27.95
C SER A 203 -16.39 -9.69 28.55
N SER A 204 -17.34 -9.26 27.71
CA SER A 204 -18.69 -8.88 28.16
C SER A 204 -19.30 -10.03 28.97
N ARG A 205 -19.65 -9.76 30.21
CA ARG A 205 -20.57 -10.62 30.95
C ARG A 205 -21.88 -10.58 30.17
N SER A 206 -22.21 -11.71 29.54
CA SER A 206 -23.53 -11.96 28.93
C SER A 206 -24.63 -11.89 29.96
#